data_4ec0ac777206920f0cecc9a178635bd4
#
_entry.id   4ec0ac777206920f0cecc9a178635bd4
#
_cell.length_a   1.000
_cell.length_b   1.000
_cell.length_c   1.000
_cell.angle_alpha   90.00
_cell.angle_beta   90.00
_cell.angle_gamma   90.00
#
_symmetry.space_group_name_H-M   'P 1'
#
loop_
_entity.id
_entity.type
_entity.pdbx_description
1 polymer ?
#
loop_
_entity_poly.entity_id
_entity_poly.type
_entity_poly.pdbx_seq_one_letter_code
_entity_poly.pdbx_strand_id
1 'polypeptide(L)'
;GILSQLMDFWDGLVPVISFIAIFIMIVLASGRIGTFFNSLHLPLITGFLAAGFVAGPDLLGLITGPAVDSLNFVNQIALAVIALAAGNELRLKEYRDRFRSITWLTIGLVTTTFMGGTAVMFFLTSQVAESLGLESISGLPVYSRLAISSLAGVILVARSPSSAIAIVSELRAKGPLTHTTLGVTVIMDAVVIIMFAVASELPLIPL
;
A
#
# COMPACT_ATOMS: atom_id res chain seq x y z
N GLY A 1 22.14 -11.03 -43.16
CA GLY A 1 23.30 -10.15 -43.36
C GLY A 1 23.33 -9.04 -42.29
N ILE A 2 24.33 -8.17 -42.33
CA ILE A 2 24.52 -7.05 -41.38
C ILE A 2 23.27 -6.15 -41.29
N LEU A 3 22.57 -5.93 -42.36
CA LEU A 3 21.34 -5.13 -42.42
C LEU A 3 20.19 -5.77 -41.63
N SER A 4 20.02 -7.09 -41.69
CA SER A 4 18.99 -7.79 -40.90
C SER A 4 19.30 -7.72 -39.41
N GLN A 5 20.55 -7.89 -39.01
CA GLN A 5 20.96 -7.76 -37.58
C GLN A 5 20.78 -6.33 -37.05
N LEU A 6 21.01 -5.30 -37.87
CA LEU A 6 20.74 -3.91 -37.54
C LEU A 6 19.24 -3.65 -37.39
N MET A 7 18.40 -4.20 -38.26
CA MET A 7 16.95 -4.07 -38.17
C MET A 7 16.43 -4.74 -36.91
N ASP A 8 16.85 -5.98 -36.63
CA ASP A 8 16.47 -6.72 -35.42
C ASP A 8 16.89 -5.97 -34.14
N PHE A 9 18.07 -5.33 -34.16
CA PHE A 9 18.53 -4.49 -33.04
C PHE A 9 17.64 -3.26 -32.84
N TRP A 10 17.28 -2.55 -33.92
CA TRP A 10 16.39 -1.39 -33.83
C TRP A 10 14.98 -1.77 -33.42
N ASP A 11 14.45 -2.87 -33.95
CA ASP A 11 13.12 -3.38 -33.57
C ASP A 11 13.02 -3.77 -32.10
N GLY A 12 14.13 -4.21 -31.50
CA GLY A 12 14.21 -4.45 -30.05
C GLY A 12 14.40 -3.17 -29.23
N LEU A 13 15.13 -2.19 -29.75
CA LEU A 13 15.49 -0.98 -29.01
C LEU A 13 14.38 0.07 -28.98
N VAL A 14 13.64 0.23 -30.07
CA VAL A 14 12.56 1.23 -30.19
C VAL A 14 11.46 1.05 -29.13
N PRO A 15 10.95 -0.17 -28.85
CA PRO A 15 9.96 -0.38 -27.79
C PRO A 15 10.48 0.01 -26.41
N VAL A 16 11.74 -0.30 -26.12
CA VAL A 16 12.38 0.02 -24.83
C VAL A 16 12.51 1.54 -24.64
N ILE A 17 12.99 2.24 -25.69
CA ILE A 17 13.12 3.70 -25.65
C ILE A 17 11.75 4.35 -25.53
N SER A 18 10.76 3.89 -26.27
CA SER A 18 9.39 4.39 -26.23
C SER A 18 8.77 4.20 -24.84
N PHE A 19 8.97 3.03 -24.25
CA PHE A 19 8.51 2.73 -22.90
C PHE A 19 9.15 3.66 -21.85
N ILE A 20 10.47 3.86 -21.91
CA ILE A 20 11.17 4.76 -21.00
C ILE A 20 10.69 6.20 -21.19
N ALA A 21 10.49 6.64 -22.43
CA ALA A 21 10.01 7.99 -22.72
C ALA A 21 8.59 8.23 -22.19
N ILE A 22 7.69 7.27 -22.38
CA ILE A 22 6.32 7.32 -21.84
C ILE A 22 6.36 7.35 -20.32
N PHE A 23 7.17 6.50 -19.69
CA PHE A 23 7.32 6.46 -18.24
C PHE A 23 7.82 7.81 -17.69
N ILE A 24 8.85 8.39 -18.30
CA ILE A 24 9.38 9.71 -17.91
C ILE A 24 8.30 10.80 -18.07
N MET A 25 7.54 10.79 -19.17
CA MET A 25 6.45 11.75 -19.36
C MET A 25 5.37 11.62 -18.28
N ILE A 26 5.00 10.41 -17.91
CA ILE A 26 4.01 10.18 -16.85
C ILE A 26 4.54 10.66 -15.50
N VAL A 27 5.82 10.39 -15.18
CA VAL A 27 6.44 10.89 -13.95
C VAL A 27 6.45 12.42 -13.89
N LEU A 28 6.78 13.09 -14.99
CA LEU A 28 6.77 14.55 -15.09
C LEU A 28 5.34 15.12 -14.98
N ALA A 29 4.38 14.49 -15.67
CA ALA A 29 2.97 14.88 -15.60
C ALA A 29 2.40 14.66 -14.19
N SER A 30 2.73 13.56 -13.53
CA SER A 30 2.29 13.27 -12.16
C SER A 30 2.80 14.31 -11.17
N GLY A 31 4.01 14.84 -11.36
CA GLY A 31 4.53 15.96 -10.58
C GLY A 31 3.68 17.23 -10.72
N ARG A 32 3.21 17.54 -11.93
CA ARG A 32 2.31 18.70 -12.18
C ARG A 32 0.92 18.46 -11.56
N ILE A 33 0.40 17.27 -11.72
CA ILE A 33 -0.88 16.88 -11.10
C ILE A 33 -0.77 16.92 -9.58
N GLY A 34 0.32 16.40 -9.00
CA GLY A 34 0.59 16.47 -7.57
C GLY A 34 0.60 17.90 -7.05
N THR A 35 1.27 18.84 -7.74
CA THR A 35 1.25 20.28 -7.34
C THR A 35 -0.13 20.90 -7.41
N PHE A 36 -0.97 20.51 -8.36
CA PHE A 36 -2.38 20.91 -8.41
C PHE A 36 -3.15 20.41 -7.19
N PHE A 37 -2.99 19.12 -6.82
CA PHE A 37 -3.63 18.57 -5.61
C PHE A 37 -3.12 19.24 -4.34
N ASN A 38 -1.85 19.62 -4.28
CA ASN A 38 -1.30 20.39 -3.15
C ASN A 38 -1.95 21.77 -3.03
N SER A 39 -2.30 22.42 -4.14
CA SER A 39 -3.07 23.68 -4.09
C SER A 39 -4.47 23.51 -3.50
N LEU A 40 -5.02 22.31 -3.53
CA LEU A 40 -6.28 21.90 -2.88
C LEU A 40 -6.10 21.43 -1.43
N HIS A 41 -4.91 21.65 -0.84
CA HIS A 41 -4.55 21.18 0.52
C HIS A 41 -4.57 19.64 0.65
N LEU A 42 -4.39 18.91 -0.45
CA LEU A 42 -4.23 17.45 -0.45
C LEU A 42 -2.74 17.09 -0.58
N PRO A 43 -2.29 16.00 0.06
CA PRO A 43 -0.91 15.53 -0.07
C PRO A 43 -0.55 15.22 -1.53
N LEU A 44 0.70 15.49 -1.93
CA LEU A 44 1.23 15.21 -3.27
C LEU A 44 1.00 13.75 -3.70
N ILE A 45 1.09 12.83 -2.74
CA ILE A 45 0.87 11.39 -2.99
C ILE A 45 -0.53 11.10 -3.59
N THR A 46 -1.56 11.85 -3.18
CA THR A 46 -2.91 11.74 -3.75
C THR A 46 -2.92 12.07 -5.24
N GLY A 47 -2.19 13.11 -5.63
CA GLY A 47 -2.04 13.50 -7.04
C GLY A 47 -1.27 12.46 -7.84
N PHE A 48 -0.23 11.85 -7.27
CA PHE A 48 0.52 10.78 -7.93
C PHE A 48 -0.32 9.52 -8.13
N LEU A 49 -1.12 9.13 -7.14
CA LEU A 49 -2.06 8.01 -7.26
C LEU A 49 -3.12 8.28 -8.33
N ALA A 50 -3.71 9.49 -8.34
CA ALA A 50 -4.68 9.89 -9.36
C ALA A 50 -4.06 9.87 -10.77
N ALA A 51 -2.83 10.37 -10.93
CA ALA A 51 -2.11 10.33 -12.21
C ALA A 51 -1.84 8.89 -12.67
N GLY A 52 -1.42 8.01 -11.74
CA GLY A 52 -1.19 6.60 -12.03
C GLY A 52 -2.47 5.86 -12.43
N PHE A 53 -3.57 6.13 -11.76
CA PHE A 53 -4.88 5.56 -12.09
C PHE A 53 -5.35 6.01 -13.50
N VAL A 54 -5.22 7.30 -13.79
CA VAL A 54 -5.61 7.86 -15.11
C VAL A 54 -4.73 7.30 -16.24
N ALA A 55 -3.42 7.17 -16.02
CA ALA A 55 -2.48 6.65 -17.01
C ALA A 55 -2.54 5.11 -17.14
N GLY A 56 -3.16 4.44 -16.18
CA GLY A 56 -3.23 2.98 -16.09
C GLY A 56 -4.03 2.33 -17.20
N PRO A 57 -4.01 0.97 -17.23
CA PRO A 57 -4.64 0.20 -18.31
C PRO A 57 -6.17 0.34 -18.34
N ASP A 58 -6.80 0.66 -17.21
CA ASP A 58 -8.26 0.71 -17.09
C ASP A 58 -8.88 2.03 -17.59
N LEU A 59 -8.10 3.11 -17.68
CA LEU A 59 -8.64 4.41 -18.10
C LEU A 59 -8.07 4.88 -19.45
N LEU A 60 -6.83 5.35 -19.50
CA LEU A 60 -6.21 5.85 -20.72
C LEU A 60 -5.35 4.79 -21.44
N GLY A 61 -5.00 3.71 -20.76
CA GLY A 61 -4.18 2.65 -21.34
C GLY A 61 -2.78 3.09 -21.80
N LEU A 62 -2.25 4.19 -21.25
CA LEU A 62 -0.91 4.68 -21.58
C LEU A 62 0.17 3.73 -21.08
N ILE A 63 -0.11 3.03 -19.97
CA ILE A 63 0.71 1.95 -19.45
C ILE A 63 -0.11 0.68 -19.56
N THR A 64 0.34 -0.26 -20.40
CA THR A 64 -0.33 -1.56 -20.56
C THR A 64 -0.01 -2.51 -19.40
N GLY A 65 -0.84 -3.55 -19.21
CA GLY A 65 -0.61 -4.55 -18.17
C GLY A 65 0.81 -5.15 -18.19
N PRO A 66 1.31 -5.65 -19.34
CA PRO A 66 2.69 -6.16 -19.45
C PRO A 66 3.76 -5.11 -19.15
N ALA A 67 3.47 -3.83 -19.42
CA ALA A 67 4.39 -2.74 -19.08
C ALA A 67 4.44 -2.49 -17.57
N VAL A 68 3.32 -2.64 -16.85
CA VAL A 68 3.27 -2.58 -15.38
C VAL A 68 4.15 -3.67 -14.78
N ASP A 69 4.07 -4.90 -15.29
CA ASP A 69 4.93 -6.01 -14.84
C ASP A 69 6.41 -5.72 -15.05
N SER A 70 6.75 -5.10 -16.18
CA SER A 70 8.12 -4.66 -16.49
C SER A 70 8.64 -3.58 -15.54
N LEU A 71 7.75 -2.79 -14.93
CA LEU A 71 8.09 -1.77 -13.93
C LEU A 71 8.30 -2.31 -12.52
N ASN A 72 8.14 -3.60 -12.29
CA ASN A 72 8.27 -4.19 -10.95
C ASN A 72 9.64 -3.93 -10.32
N PHE A 73 10.71 -3.85 -11.12
CA PHE A 73 12.03 -3.47 -10.61
C PHE A 73 12.07 -2.05 -10.03
N VAL A 74 11.30 -1.11 -10.61
CA VAL A 74 11.18 0.28 -10.09
C VAL A 74 10.50 0.24 -8.73
N ASN A 75 9.44 -0.57 -8.57
CA ASN A 75 8.78 -0.78 -7.31
C ASN A 75 9.73 -1.33 -6.24
N GLN A 76 10.55 -2.34 -6.58
CA GLN A 76 11.53 -2.90 -5.66
C GLN A 76 12.59 -1.88 -5.23
N ILE A 77 13.12 -1.08 -6.18
CA ILE A 77 14.08 -0.02 -5.87
C ILE A 77 13.42 1.06 -5.01
N ALA A 78 12.21 1.49 -5.35
CA ALA A 78 11.46 2.47 -4.58
C ALA A 78 11.24 2.00 -3.13
N LEU A 79 10.81 0.75 -2.94
CA LEU A 79 10.64 0.15 -1.61
C LEU A 79 11.96 0.10 -0.83
N ALA A 80 13.08 -0.23 -1.48
CA ALA A 80 14.39 -0.23 -0.83
C ALA A 80 14.81 1.18 -0.39
N VAL A 81 14.59 2.19 -1.22
CA VAL A 81 14.87 3.61 -0.88
C VAL A 81 13.98 4.08 0.26
N ILE A 82 12.68 3.75 0.23
CA ILE A 82 11.73 4.08 1.29
C ILE A 82 12.15 3.41 2.61
N ALA A 83 12.52 2.12 2.56
CA ALA A 83 13.00 1.40 3.75
C ALA A 83 14.27 2.02 4.34
N LEU A 84 15.21 2.44 3.48
CA LEU A 84 16.42 3.13 3.91
C LEU A 84 16.11 4.51 4.53
N ALA A 85 15.23 5.28 3.91
CA ALA A 85 14.78 6.58 4.43
C ALA A 85 14.08 6.41 5.80
N ALA A 86 13.16 5.44 5.90
CA ALA A 86 12.49 5.10 7.14
C ALA A 86 13.47 4.68 8.24
N GLY A 87 14.46 3.84 7.89
CA GLY A 87 15.50 3.41 8.82
C GLY A 87 16.35 4.58 9.33
N ASN A 88 16.68 5.55 8.48
CA ASN A 88 17.44 6.74 8.86
C ASN A 88 16.65 7.71 9.76
N GLU A 89 15.32 7.78 9.60
CA GLU A 89 14.46 8.60 10.45
C GLU A 89 14.20 7.95 11.82
N LEU A 90 14.40 6.63 11.94
CA LEU A 90 14.24 5.88 13.17
C LEU A 90 15.42 6.15 14.13
N ARG A 91 15.41 7.29 14.80
CA ARG A 91 16.35 7.58 15.89
C ARG A 91 15.94 6.81 17.15
N LEU A 92 16.52 5.63 17.35
CA LEU A 92 16.22 4.74 18.48
C LEU A 92 16.17 5.45 19.84
N LYS A 93 16.99 6.49 20.02
CA LYS A 93 17.04 7.28 21.27
C LYS A 93 15.73 8.04 21.51
N GLU A 94 15.13 8.63 20.47
CA GLU A 94 13.88 9.38 20.57
C GLU A 94 12.67 8.46 20.80
N TYR A 95 12.74 7.24 20.26
CA TYR A 95 11.72 6.20 20.48
C TYR A 95 11.75 5.65 21.90
N ARG A 96 12.94 5.51 22.50
CA ARG A 96 13.08 4.99 23.85
C ARG A 96 12.36 5.86 24.88
N ASP A 97 12.41 7.17 24.73
CA ASP A 97 11.75 8.11 25.64
C ASP A 97 10.23 8.11 25.51
N ARG A 98 9.70 7.59 24.39
CA ARG A 98 8.27 7.55 24.05
C ARG A 98 7.71 6.13 23.92
N PHE A 99 8.52 5.13 24.21
CA PHE A 99 8.17 3.71 24.02
C PHE A 99 6.82 3.36 24.67
N ARG A 100 6.57 3.84 25.88
CA ARG A 100 5.30 3.59 26.60
C ARG A 100 4.10 4.16 25.82
N SER A 101 4.19 5.38 25.32
CA SER A 101 3.10 6.00 24.54
C SER A 101 2.88 5.28 23.22
N ILE A 102 3.95 4.94 22.51
CA ILE A 102 3.91 4.20 21.25
C ILE A 102 3.27 2.84 21.45
N THR A 103 3.68 2.09 22.49
CA THR A 103 3.13 0.76 22.80
C THR A 103 1.64 0.82 23.10
N TRP A 104 1.18 1.71 23.98
CA TRP A 104 -0.23 1.82 24.31
C TRP A 104 -1.09 2.28 23.13
N LEU A 105 -0.59 3.22 22.32
CA LEU A 105 -1.28 3.64 21.11
C LEU A 105 -1.36 2.50 20.09
N THR A 106 -0.28 1.75 19.90
CA THR A 106 -0.27 0.59 19.00
C THR A 106 -1.27 -0.47 19.46
N ILE A 107 -1.25 -0.85 20.73
CA ILE A 107 -2.20 -1.82 21.29
C ILE A 107 -3.64 -1.34 21.08
N GLY A 108 -3.93 -0.09 21.44
CA GLY A 108 -5.26 0.49 21.28
C GLY A 108 -5.73 0.49 19.82
N LEU A 109 -4.89 0.99 18.91
CA LEU A 109 -5.20 1.05 17.48
C LEU A 109 -5.36 -0.35 16.86
N VAL A 110 -4.45 -1.28 17.15
CA VAL A 110 -4.53 -2.65 16.65
C VAL A 110 -5.80 -3.32 17.13
N THR A 111 -6.06 -3.28 18.43
CA THR A 111 -7.23 -3.95 19.03
C THR A 111 -8.54 -3.38 18.49
N THR A 112 -8.69 -2.06 18.50
CA THR A 112 -9.94 -1.42 18.04
C THR A 112 -10.17 -1.61 16.55
N THR A 113 -9.11 -1.47 15.72
CA THR A 113 -9.24 -1.63 14.27
C THR A 113 -9.47 -3.10 13.90
N PHE A 114 -8.75 -4.02 14.52
CA PHE A 114 -8.92 -5.46 14.27
C PHE A 114 -10.31 -5.94 14.68
N MET A 115 -10.73 -5.67 15.92
CA MET A 115 -12.05 -6.11 16.43
C MET A 115 -13.18 -5.43 15.64
N GLY A 116 -13.09 -4.11 15.45
CA GLY A 116 -14.09 -3.36 14.69
C GLY A 116 -14.15 -3.81 13.22
N GLY A 117 -13.01 -3.95 12.57
CA GLY A 117 -12.91 -4.42 11.19
C GLY A 117 -13.45 -5.84 11.02
N THR A 118 -13.05 -6.77 11.89
CA THR A 118 -13.56 -8.15 11.89
C THR A 118 -15.07 -8.18 12.12
N ALA A 119 -15.58 -7.42 13.08
CA ALA A 119 -17.01 -7.37 13.36
C ALA A 119 -17.82 -6.82 12.18
N VAL A 120 -17.37 -5.73 11.57
CA VAL A 120 -18.02 -5.15 10.39
C VAL A 120 -18.00 -6.14 9.22
N MET A 121 -16.84 -6.74 8.93
CA MET A 121 -16.73 -7.72 7.84
C MET A 121 -17.55 -8.97 8.10
N PHE A 122 -17.62 -9.45 9.33
CA PHE A 122 -18.47 -10.58 9.69
C PHE A 122 -19.96 -10.23 9.51
N PHE A 123 -20.38 -9.04 9.88
CA PHE A 123 -21.74 -8.55 9.64
C PHE A 123 -22.04 -8.45 8.13
N LEU A 124 -21.12 -7.89 7.34
CA LEU A 124 -21.27 -7.78 5.89
C LEU A 124 -21.38 -9.16 5.22
N THR A 125 -20.55 -10.13 5.62
CA THR A 125 -20.58 -11.49 5.07
C THR A 125 -21.79 -12.30 5.53
N SER A 126 -22.42 -11.94 6.65
CA SER A 126 -23.60 -12.65 7.17
C SER A 126 -24.92 -12.07 6.69
N GLN A 127 -25.13 -10.77 6.83
CA GLN A 127 -26.41 -10.11 6.59
C GLN A 127 -26.49 -9.48 5.19
N VAL A 128 -25.42 -8.79 4.78
CA VAL A 128 -25.44 -8.05 3.51
C VAL A 128 -25.24 -8.99 2.32
N ALA A 129 -24.39 -10.01 2.45
CA ALA A 129 -24.18 -10.99 1.40
C ALA A 129 -25.47 -11.76 1.08
N GLU A 130 -26.26 -12.11 2.09
CA GLU A 130 -27.55 -12.74 1.94
C GLU A 130 -28.55 -11.82 1.21
N SER A 131 -28.65 -10.57 1.61
CA SER A 131 -29.55 -9.58 1.00
C SER A 131 -29.19 -9.23 -0.45
N LEU A 132 -27.91 -9.35 -0.83
CA LEU A 132 -27.43 -9.13 -2.20
C LEU A 132 -27.41 -10.39 -3.06
N GLY A 133 -27.88 -11.53 -2.55
CA GLY A 133 -27.91 -12.80 -3.29
C GLY A 133 -26.53 -13.39 -3.57
N LEU A 134 -25.53 -13.04 -2.77
CA LEU A 134 -24.17 -13.57 -2.89
C LEU A 134 -24.06 -14.94 -2.19
N GLU A 135 -24.70 -15.95 -2.78
CA GLU A 135 -24.78 -17.30 -2.23
C GLU A 135 -23.42 -17.93 -1.94
N SER A 136 -22.42 -17.58 -2.75
CA SER A 136 -21.03 -18.06 -2.56
C SER A 136 -20.41 -17.64 -1.20
N ILE A 137 -20.89 -16.56 -0.60
CA ILE A 137 -20.40 -16.04 0.68
C ILE A 137 -21.38 -16.37 1.81
N SER A 138 -22.68 -16.19 1.59
CA SER A 138 -23.70 -16.44 2.61
C SER A 138 -23.83 -17.91 2.97
N GLY A 139 -23.57 -18.82 2.02
CA GLY A 139 -23.58 -20.27 2.21
C GLY A 139 -22.36 -20.83 2.95
N LEU A 140 -21.35 -20.01 3.24
CA LEU A 140 -20.15 -20.48 3.97
C LEU A 140 -20.46 -20.78 5.44
N PRO A 141 -19.85 -21.83 6.01
CA PRO A 141 -19.89 -22.09 7.45
C PRO A 141 -19.45 -20.89 8.27
N VAL A 142 -19.96 -20.77 9.49
CA VAL A 142 -19.66 -19.64 10.39
C VAL A 142 -18.15 -19.46 10.63
N TYR A 143 -17.43 -20.57 10.78
CA TYR A 143 -15.98 -20.52 10.98
C TYR A 143 -15.23 -19.97 9.77
N SER A 144 -15.64 -20.33 8.54
CA SER A 144 -15.02 -19.79 7.32
C SER A 144 -15.31 -18.30 7.16
N ARG A 145 -16.52 -17.85 7.47
CA ARG A 145 -16.85 -16.42 7.49
C ARG A 145 -16.07 -15.67 8.55
N LEU A 146 -15.87 -16.26 9.73
CA LEU A 146 -15.05 -15.67 10.78
C LEU A 146 -13.59 -15.58 10.35
N ALA A 147 -13.04 -16.62 9.72
CA ALA A 147 -11.68 -16.62 9.22
C ALA A 147 -11.45 -15.52 8.15
N ILE A 148 -12.33 -15.42 7.16
CA ILE A 148 -12.29 -14.38 6.13
C ILE A 148 -12.39 -12.99 6.78
N SER A 149 -13.32 -12.81 7.72
CA SER A 149 -13.52 -11.54 8.42
C SER A 149 -12.32 -11.15 9.28
N SER A 150 -11.67 -12.12 9.92
CA SER A 150 -10.45 -11.87 10.70
C SER A 150 -9.26 -11.49 9.82
N LEU A 151 -9.08 -12.15 8.67
CA LEU A 151 -8.09 -11.75 7.67
C LEU A 151 -8.32 -10.33 7.17
N ALA A 152 -9.58 -10.00 6.84
CA ALA A 152 -9.94 -8.64 6.45
C ALA A 152 -9.69 -7.64 7.58
N GLY A 153 -9.99 -8.01 8.83
CA GLY A 153 -9.67 -7.21 10.01
C GLY A 153 -8.18 -6.92 10.15
N VAL A 154 -7.32 -7.92 9.92
CA VAL A 154 -5.86 -7.74 9.91
C VAL A 154 -5.42 -6.79 8.80
N ILE A 155 -5.96 -6.95 7.59
CA ILE A 155 -5.64 -6.06 6.46
C ILE A 155 -6.03 -4.61 6.78
N LEU A 156 -7.16 -4.38 7.45
CA LEU A 156 -7.58 -3.04 7.86
C LEU A 156 -6.67 -2.42 8.93
N VAL A 157 -5.95 -3.21 9.70
CA VAL A 157 -4.92 -2.71 10.64
C VAL A 157 -3.68 -2.22 9.90
N ALA A 158 -3.37 -2.78 8.73
CA ALA A 158 -2.17 -2.43 7.96
C ALA A 158 -2.14 -0.93 7.64
N ARG A 159 -0.99 -0.30 7.91
CA ARG A 159 -0.74 1.11 7.61
C ARG A 159 0.57 1.23 6.88
N SER A 160 0.63 2.14 5.90
CA SER A 160 1.84 2.37 5.13
C SER A 160 2.78 3.35 5.84
N PRO A 161 3.94 2.91 6.36
CA PRO A 161 4.95 3.82 6.92
C PRO A 161 5.46 4.79 5.86
N SER A 162 5.59 4.36 4.61
CA SER A 162 6.06 5.19 3.50
C SER A 162 5.16 6.38 3.22
N SER A 163 3.83 6.18 3.27
CA SER A 163 2.87 7.28 3.11
C SER A 163 2.96 8.28 4.27
N ALA A 164 3.12 7.79 5.50
CA ALA A 164 3.29 8.65 6.67
C ALA A 164 4.58 9.48 6.57
N ILE A 165 5.70 8.85 6.17
CA ILE A 165 6.99 9.52 5.95
C ILE A 165 6.87 10.57 4.85
N ALA A 166 6.23 10.25 3.72
CA ALA A 166 6.04 11.16 2.62
C ALA A 166 5.28 12.43 3.05
N ILE A 167 4.18 12.26 3.80
CA ILE A 167 3.37 13.38 4.32
C ILE A 167 4.15 14.20 5.34
N VAL A 168 4.84 13.55 6.28
CA VAL A 168 5.67 14.23 7.28
C VAL A 168 6.78 15.06 6.63
N SER A 169 7.42 14.50 5.61
CA SER A 169 8.48 15.16 4.84
C SER A 169 7.95 16.35 4.03
N GLU A 170 6.80 16.18 3.36
CA GLU A 170 6.12 17.22 2.59
C GLU A 170 5.72 18.41 3.46
N LEU A 171 5.09 18.13 4.60
CA LEU A 171 4.65 19.16 5.56
C LEU A 171 5.79 19.68 6.44
N ARG A 172 7.00 19.12 6.33
CA ARG A 172 8.14 19.38 7.23
C ARG A 172 7.74 19.31 8.70
N ALA A 173 6.83 18.38 9.01
CA ALA A 173 6.28 18.24 10.34
C ALA A 173 7.37 17.76 11.32
N LYS A 174 7.45 18.45 12.46
CA LYS A 174 8.43 18.15 13.52
C LYS A 174 7.73 18.13 14.86
N GLY A 175 8.25 17.34 15.77
CA GLY A 175 7.82 17.36 17.17
C GLY A 175 7.37 16.00 17.71
N PRO A 176 6.90 16.01 18.95
CA PRO A 176 6.59 14.80 19.70
C PRO A 176 5.54 13.90 19.02
N LEU A 177 4.53 14.51 18.44
CA LEU A 177 3.44 13.79 17.76
C LEU A 177 3.96 13.08 16.52
N THR A 178 4.77 13.77 15.71
CA THR A 178 5.36 13.21 14.47
C THR A 178 6.18 11.96 14.77
N HIS A 179 7.08 12.03 15.76
CA HIS A 179 7.91 10.88 16.15
C HIS A 179 7.06 9.72 16.71
N THR A 180 6.02 10.03 17.49
CA THR A 180 5.11 9.01 18.01
C THR A 180 4.33 8.33 16.87
N THR A 181 3.81 9.10 15.92
CA THR A 181 3.06 8.59 14.78
C THR A 181 3.93 7.68 13.90
N LEU A 182 5.15 8.13 13.55
CA LEU A 182 6.08 7.31 12.78
C LEU A 182 6.47 6.02 13.54
N GLY A 183 6.72 6.11 14.83
CA GLY A 183 7.01 4.94 15.65
C GLY A 183 5.86 3.94 15.71
N VAL A 184 4.64 4.42 15.85
CA VAL A 184 3.44 3.56 15.82
C VAL A 184 3.29 2.86 14.47
N THR A 185 3.43 3.59 13.35
CA THR A 185 3.28 2.99 12.00
C THR A 185 4.29 1.88 11.75
N VAL A 186 5.55 2.07 12.13
CA VAL A 186 6.60 1.05 11.94
C VAL A 186 6.37 -0.19 12.81
N ILE A 187 5.97 0.00 14.09
CA ILE A 187 5.69 -1.14 14.97
C ILE A 187 4.43 -1.87 14.50
N MET A 188 3.40 -1.15 14.04
CA MET A 188 2.19 -1.76 13.50
C MET A 188 2.48 -2.64 12.29
N ASP A 189 3.41 -2.29 11.42
CA ASP A 189 3.80 -3.13 10.28
C ASP A 189 4.30 -4.50 10.74
N ALA A 190 5.18 -4.54 11.74
CA ALA A 190 5.66 -5.81 12.30
C ALA A 190 4.52 -6.62 12.94
N VAL A 191 3.62 -5.94 13.67
CA VAL A 191 2.45 -6.58 14.31
C VAL A 191 1.50 -7.15 13.27
N VAL A 192 1.23 -6.43 12.19
CA VAL A 192 0.35 -6.87 11.09
C VAL A 192 0.90 -8.12 10.41
N ILE A 193 2.20 -8.19 10.15
CA ILE A 193 2.83 -9.38 9.55
C ILE A 193 2.60 -10.61 10.44
N ILE A 194 2.81 -10.48 11.75
CA ILE A 194 2.58 -11.57 12.71
C ILE A 194 1.09 -11.95 12.76
N MET A 195 0.20 -10.96 12.86
CA MET A 195 -1.24 -11.20 12.89
C MET A 195 -1.73 -11.86 11.60
N PHE A 196 -1.21 -11.44 10.45
CA PHE A 196 -1.56 -12.03 9.16
C PHE A 196 -1.11 -13.49 9.07
N ALA A 197 0.11 -13.80 9.50
CA ALA A 197 0.62 -15.16 9.55
C ALA A 197 -0.27 -16.07 10.42
N VAL A 198 -0.71 -15.59 11.59
CA VAL A 198 -1.62 -16.34 12.45
C VAL A 198 -3.02 -16.47 11.84
N ALA A 199 -3.57 -15.39 11.30
CA ALA A 199 -4.92 -15.39 10.74
C ALA A 199 -5.03 -16.23 9.45
N SER A 200 -3.96 -16.33 8.65
CA SER A 200 -3.95 -17.15 7.44
C SER A 200 -3.98 -18.64 7.71
N GLU A 201 -3.59 -19.08 8.89
CA GLU A 201 -3.65 -20.49 9.28
C GLU A 201 -5.06 -20.93 9.77
N LEU A 202 -5.93 -19.99 10.15
CA LEU A 202 -7.27 -20.30 10.66
C LEU A 202 -8.13 -21.12 9.69
N PRO A 203 -8.14 -20.88 8.36
CA PRO A 203 -8.92 -21.67 7.41
C PRO A 203 -8.37 -23.09 7.19
N LEU A 204 -7.13 -23.34 7.57
CA LEU A 204 -6.43 -24.61 7.34
C LEU A 204 -6.60 -25.61 8.50
N ILE A 205 -7.24 -25.20 9.59
CA ILE A 205 -7.53 -26.07 10.73
C ILE A 205 -8.91 -26.71 10.47
N PRO A 206 -9.00 -27.98 10.04
CA PRO A 206 -10.27 -28.70 9.96
C PRO A 206 -10.76 -28.93 11.40
N LEU A 207 -11.89 -28.39 11.77
CA LEU A 207 -12.64 -28.71 12.97
C LEU A 207 -13.45 -29.98 12.77
#